data_54bcb9161840bee06d6ce99959c05602
#
_entry.id   54bcb9161840bee06d6ce99959c05602
#
_cell.length_a   1.000
_cell.length_b   1.000
_cell.length_c   1.000
_cell.angle_alpha   90.00
_cell.angle_beta   90.00
_cell.angle_gamma   90.00
#
_symmetry.space_group_name_H-M   'P 1'
#
loop_
_entity.id
_entity.type
_entity.pdbx_description
1 polymer ?
#
loop_
_entity_poly.entity_id
_entity_poly.type
_entity_poly.pdbx_seq_one_letter_code
_entity_poly.pdbx_strand_id
1 'polypeptide(L)'
;MLGLSFVIYYLLFSVSACSSIDCPVENTVATNYAIMGADGEAATLADTLYIWTRRADGQDTLLNRLTGKDSFSLPISYAHPEDTLIFYITDSYHQETLDTVFLKKEDIPHFESVDCAAHFFHHLTAVRSTHYGIDSITIANSHVNYDQSKTHLNIYFKKRY
;
A
#
# COMPACT_ATOMS: atom_id res chain seq x y z
N MET A 1 22.08 53.68 29.55
CA MET A 1 22.63 52.44 28.98
C MET A 1 21.92 51.15 29.38
N LEU A 2 21.28 51.07 30.56
CA LEU A 2 20.54 49.90 31.03
C LEU A 2 19.29 49.56 30.15
N GLY A 3 18.55 50.58 29.67
CA GLY A 3 17.31 50.35 28.89
C GLY A 3 17.53 49.74 27.51
N LEU A 4 18.64 50.04 26.86
CA LEU A 4 18.96 49.48 25.55
C LEU A 4 19.32 47.98 25.61
N SER A 5 19.96 47.57 26.71
CA SER A 5 20.32 46.18 26.98
C SER A 5 19.09 45.29 27.19
N PHE A 6 18.04 45.78 27.87
CA PHE A 6 16.80 45.09 28.09
C PHE A 6 15.99 44.88 26.80
N VAL A 7 15.97 45.86 25.91
CA VAL A 7 15.28 45.77 24.62
C VAL A 7 15.94 44.73 23.71
N ILE A 8 17.28 44.71 23.68
CA ILE A 8 18.03 43.71 22.88
C ILE A 8 17.79 42.28 23.43
N TYR A 9 17.73 42.11 24.76
CA TYR A 9 17.46 40.84 25.39
C TYR A 9 16.04 40.31 25.07
N TYR A 10 15.03 41.18 25.06
CA TYR A 10 13.66 40.86 24.66
C TYR A 10 13.53 40.51 23.18
N LEU A 11 14.26 41.18 22.29
CA LEU A 11 14.27 40.88 20.86
C LEU A 11 14.93 39.51 20.54
N LEU A 12 15.93 39.09 21.33
CA LEU A 12 16.60 37.79 21.15
C LEU A 12 15.74 36.63 21.60
N PHE A 13 14.80 36.81 22.53
CA PHE A 13 13.89 35.79 22.98
C PHE A 13 12.65 35.57 22.08
N SER A 14 12.31 36.54 21.23
CA SER A 14 11.13 36.48 20.37
C SER A 14 11.31 35.66 19.07
N VAL A 15 12.52 35.18 18.75
CA VAL A 15 12.81 34.39 17.53
C VAL A 15 12.88 32.87 17.76
N SER A 16 12.56 32.38 18.98
CA SER A 16 12.67 30.94 19.29
C SER A 16 11.37 30.15 19.08
N ALA A 17 10.35 30.75 18.48
CA ALA A 17 9.06 30.09 18.23
C ALA A 17 8.95 29.53 16.80
N CYS A 18 10.03 28.91 16.29
CA CYS A 18 9.91 28.05 15.12
C CYS A 18 9.63 26.63 15.64
N SER A 19 8.36 26.29 15.86
CA SER A 19 7.96 24.90 15.98
C SER A 19 8.15 24.26 14.62
N SER A 20 9.20 23.48 14.44
CA SER A 20 9.30 22.57 13.30
C SER A 20 8.18 21.55 13.49
N ILE A 21 7.11 21.70 12.75
CA ILE A 21 6.09 20.65 12.63
C ILE A 21 6.74 19.58 11.79
N ASP A 22 7.26 18.54 12.44
CA ASP A 22 7.75 17.33 11.78
C ASP A 22 6.54 16.57 11.25
N CYS A 23 6.21 16.76 9.98
CA CYS A 23 5.23 15.91 9.32
C CYS A 23 5.81 14.50 9.22
N PRO A 24 5.12 13.46 9.75
CA PRO A 24 5.63 12.10 9.71
C PRO A 24 5.74 11.63 8.26
N VAL A 25 6.98 11.48 7.79
CA VAL A 25 7.31 10.99 6.43
C VAL A 25 7.20 9.47 6.34
N GLU A 26 7.14 8.78 7.48
CA GLU A 26 7.17 7.31 7.55
C GLU A 26 5.80 6.64 7.52
N ASN A 27 4.73 7.40 7.55
CA ASN A 27 3.36 6.89 7.53
C ASN A 27 2.97 6.45 6.13
N THR A 28 3.29 5.20 5.79
CA THR A 28 2.94 4.60 4.50
C THR A 28 1.60 3.89 4.59
N VAL A 29 0.71 4.19 3.67
CA VAL A 29 -0.56 3.48 3.49
C VAL A 29 -0.39 2.45 2.38
N ALA A 30 -0.57 1.17 2.70
CA ALA A 30 -0.42 0.06 1.77
C ALA A 30 -1.47 -1.02 2.02
N THR A 31 -1.80 -1.77 0.98
CA THR A 31 -2.64 -2.97 1.08
C THR A 31 -1.77 -4.20 1.33
N ASN A 32 -2.08 -4.95 2.38
CA ASN A 32 -1.40 -6.17 2.76
C ASN A 32 -2.19 -7.39 2.27
N TYR A 33 -1.51 -8.27 1.58
CA TYR A 33 -2.04 -9.51 1.00
C TYR A 33 -1.49 -10.70 1.78
N ALA A 34 -2.35 -11.61 2.21
CA ALA A 34 -1.96 -12.93 2.71
C ALA A 34 -2.22 -13.98 1.63
N ILE A 35 -1.26 -14.86 1.40
CA ILE A 35 -1.39 -15.98 0.49
C ILE A 35 -1.97 -17.15 1.28
N MET A 36 -3.08 -17.70 0.79
CA MET A 36 -3.87 -18.71 1.47
C MET A 36 -3.89 -20.01 0.70
N GLY A 37 -3.84 -21.10 1.43
CA GLY A 37 -4.07 -22.44 0.91
C GLY A 37 -5.57 -22.75 0.73
N ALA A 38 -5.88 -23.82 0.01
CA ALA A 38 -7.26 -24.28 -0.17
C ALA A 38 -7.95 -24.70 1.13
N ASP A 39 -7.18 -24.95 2.18
CA ASP A 39 -7.64 -25.26 3.55
C ASP A 39 -7.98 -24.02 4.37
N GLY A 40 -7.71 -22.81 3.81
CA GLY A 40 -7.92 -21.53 4.48
C GLY A 40 -6.79 -21.12 5.44
N GLU A 41 -5.71 -21.89 5.49
CA GLU A 41 -4.52 -21.56 6.26
C GLU A 41 -3.50 -20.77 5.42
N ALA A 42 -2.56 -20.10 6.08
CA ALA A 42 -1.50 -19.37 5.39
C ALA A 42 -0.63 -20.34 4.57
N ALA A 43 -0.37 -19.98 3.31
CA ALA A 43 0.40 -20.81 2.39
C ALA A 43 1.58 -20.03 1.82
N THR A 44 2.68 -20.73 1.58
CA THR A 44 3.85 -20.14 0.93
C THR A 44 3.72 -20.26 -0.58
N LEU A 45 3.95 -19.16 -1.30
CA LEU A 45 3.94 -19.15 -2.76
C LEU A 45 5.12 -19.96 -3.30
N ALA A 46 4.82 -21.06 -4.01
CA ALA A 46 5.82 -21.90 -4.66
C ALA A 46 6.33 -21.26 -5.96
N ASP A 47 5.44 -20.58 -6.67
CA ASP A 47 5.73 -19.90 -7.94
C ASP A 47 6.41 -18.54 -7.72
N THR A 48 6.85 -17.92 -8.81
CA THR A 48 7.39 -16.56 -8.79
C THR A 48 6.33 -15.56 -9.24
N LEU A 49 6.10 -14.53 -8.46
CA LEU A 49 5.10 -13.50 -8.68
C LEU A 49 5.75 -12.16 -8.99
N TYR A 50 5.25 -11.52 -10.04
CA TYR A 50 5.53 -10.13 -10.38
C TYR A 50 4.21 -9.37 -10.44
N ILE A 51 4.20 -8.11 -9.97
CA ILE A 51 3.00 -7.28 -10.00
C ILE A 51 3.37 -5.89 -10.50
N TRP A 52 2.56 -5.38 -11.43
CA TRP A 52 2.69 -4.03 -11.94
C TRP A 52 1.32 -3.40 -12.20
N THR A 53 1.32 -2.10 -12.39
CA THR A 53 0.17 -1.34 -12.88
C THR A 53 0.54 -0.62 -14.17
N ARG A 54 -0.46 -0.21 -14.95
CA ARG A 54 -0.27 0.59 -16.16
C ARG A 54 -0.45 2.05 -15.83
N ARG A 55 0.46 2.86 -16.34
CA ARG A 55 0.36 4.33 -16.38
C ARG A 55 0.24 4.80 -17.82
N ALA A 56 -0.10 6.08 -18.01
CA ALA A 56 -0.18 6.68 -19.34
C ALA A 56 1.16 6.66 -20.11
N ASP A 57 2.27 6.70 -19.40
CA ASP A 57 3.64 6.75 -19.90
C ASP A 57 4.38 5.41 -19.81
N GLY A 58 3.71 4.32 -19.39
CA GLY A 58 4.32 3.00 -19.31
C GLY A 58 3.78 2.08 -18.22
N GLN A 59 4.67 1.23 -17.73
CA GLN A 59 4.40 0.25 -16.69
C GLN A 59 5.15 0.64 -15.41
N ASP A 60 4.46 0.57 -14.28
CA ASP A 60 5.04 0.78 -12.96
C ASP A 60 5.08 -0.54 -12.19
N THR A 61 6.29 -1.01 -11.87
CA THR A 61 6.49 -2.28 -11.16
C THR A 61 6.30 -2.07 -9.66
N LEU A 62 5.30 -2.71 -9.10
CA LEU A 62 4.94 -2.63 -7.68
C LEU A 62 5.60 -3.74 -6.86
N LEU A 63 5.76 -4.91 -7.46
CA LEU A 63 6.40 -6.08 -6.85
C LEU A 63 7.28 -6.77 -7.89
N ASN A 64 8.56 -6.92 -7.55
CA ASN A 64 9.52 -7.57 -8.44
C ASN A 64 10.03 -8.87 -7.82
N ARG A 65 9.64 -10.01 -8.41
CA ARG A 65 10.13 -11.36 -8.09
C ARG A 65 9.92 -11.78 -6.63
N LEU A 66 8.67 -11.98 -6.24
CA LEU A 66 8.33 -12.62 -4.98
C LEU A 66 8.30 -14.14 -5.15
N THR A 67 9.00 -14.87 -4.31
CA THR A 67 8.93 -16.34 -4.19
C THR A 67 9.18 -16.77 -2.76
N GLY A 68 8.59 -17.90 -2.33
CA GLY A 68 8.81 -18.45 -0.99
C GLY A 68 8.30 -17.55 0.14
N LYS A 69 7.27 -16.75 -0.11
CA LYS A 69 6.62 -15.89 0.86
C LYS A 69 5.15 -16.25 1.00
N ASP A 70 4.60 -15.95 2.17
CA ASP A 70 3.19 -16.14 2.53
C ASP A 70 2.37 -14.84 2.45
N SER A 71 3.06 -13.72 2.24
CA SER A 71 2.45 -12.40 2.27
C SER A 71 3.26 -11.36 1.49
N PHE A 72 2.62 -10.27 1.10
CA PHE A 72 3.26 -9.11 0.48
C PHE A 72 2.39 -7.87 0.66
N SER A 73 3.01 -6.70 0.47
CA SER A 73 2.33 -5.39 0.54
C SER A 73 2.48 -4.67 -0.77
N LEU A 74 1.42 -3.95 -1.18
CA LEU A 74 1.42 -3.11 -2.37
C LEU A 74 0.98 -1.69 -2.02
N PRO A 75 1.58 -0.68 -2.65
CA PRO A 75 1.05 0.68 -2.57
C PRO A 75 -0.37 0.73 -3.13
N ILE A 76 -1.17 1.64 -2.61
CA ILE A 76 -2.54 1.88 -3.05
C ILE A 76 -2.64 3.31 -3.58
N SER A 77 -3.31 3.49 -4.73
CA SER A 77 -3.47 4.79 -5.37
C SER A 77 -4.59 5.59 -4.72
N TYR A 78 -4.46 6.91 -4.68
CA TYR A 78 -5.54 7.84 -4.34
C TYR A 78 -6.07 8.60 -5.59
N ALA A 79 -5.50 8.33 -6.77
CA ALA A 79 -5.86 9.04 -7.98
C ALA A 79 -7.11 8.47 -8.68
N HIS A 80 -7.45 7.22 -8.40
CA HIS A 80 -8.54 6.51 -9.07
C HIS A 80 -9.38 5.70 -8.06
N PRO A 81 -10.70 5.60 -8.28
CA PRO A 81 -11.60 4.82 -7.40
C PRO A 81 -11.42 3.31 -7.55
N GLU A 82 -10.73 2.85 -8.58
CA GLU A 82 -10.40 1.44 -8.82
C GLU A 82 -8.97 1.33 -9.32
N ASP A 83 -8.14 0.56 -8.61
CA ASP A 83 -6.79 0.20 -9.04
C ASP A 83 -6.83 -1.05 -9.92
N THR A 84 -6.02 -1.05 -10.98
CA THR A 84 -5.85 -2.18 -11.89
C THR A 84 -4.43 -2.71 -11.76
N LEU A 85 -4.31 -3.92 -11.22
CA LEU A 85 -3.04 -4.57 -10.94
C LEU A 85 -2.89 -5.79 -11.85
N ILE A 86 -1.73 -5.93 -12.49
CA ILE A 86 -1.41 -7.07 -13.34
C ILE A 86 -0.51 -8.02 -12.56
N PHE A 87 -0.99 -9.24 -12.35
CA PHE A 87 -0.29 -10.33 -11.67
C PHE A 87 0.27 -11.29 -12.69
N TYR A 88 1.57 -11.33 -12.82
CA TYR A 88 2.28 -12.29 -13.66
C TYR A 88 2.90 -13.37 -12.78
N ILE A 89 2.52 -14.59 -13.02
CA ILE A 89 2.91 -15.75 -12.22
C ILE A 89 3.63 -16.73 -13.13
N THR A 90 4.84 -17.13 -12.75
CA THR A 90 5.61 -18.14 -13.47
C THR A 90 6.06 -19.25 -12.53
N ASP A 91 5.89 -20.48 -12.96
CA ASP A 91 6.33 -21.67 -12.22
C ASP A 91 7.76 -22.10 -12.58
N SER A 92 8.24 -23.19 -11.96
CA SER A 92 9.56 -23.76 -12.22
C SER A 92 9.72 -24.37 -13.62
N TYR A 93 8.63 -24.62 -14.33
CA TYR A 93 8.60 -25.11 -15.71
C TYR A 93 8.44 -24.00 -16.73
N HIS A 94 8.54 -22.73 -16.30
CA HIS A 94 8.33 -21.54 -17.14
C HIS A 94 6.93 -21.42 -17.74
N GLN A 95 5.93 -22.04 -17.10
CA GLN A 95 4.55 -21.80 -17.46
C GLN A 95 4.09 -20.46 -16.86
N GLU A 96 3.58 -19.63 -17.73
CA GLU A 96 3.22 -18.26 -17.40
C GLU A 96 1.70 -18.09 -17.31
N THR A 97 1.24 -17.31 -16.34
CA THR A 97 -0.15 -16.89 -16.25
C THR A 97 -0.20 -15.41 -15.94
N LEU A 98 -1.14 -14.73 -16.57
CA LEU A 98 -1.37 -13.30 -16.38
C LEU A 98 -2.80 -13.10 -15.89
N ASP A 99 -2.94 -12.59 -14.68
CA ASP A 99 -4.22 -12.16 -14.13
C ASP A 99 -4.29 -10.65 -13.98
N THR A 100 -5.48 -10.12 -14.11
CA THR A 100 -5.77 -8.73 -13.78
C THR A 100 -6.64 -8.69 -12.52
N VAL A 101 -6.17 -8.02 -11.51
CA VAL A 101 -6.90 -7.76 -10.28
C VAL A 101 -7.40 -6.31 -10.29
N PHE A 102 -8.67 -6.14 -10.02
CA PHE A 102 -9.33 -4.84 -9.90
C PHE A 102 -9.73 -4.64 -8.45
N LEU A 103 -9.21 -3.60 -7.83
CA LEU A 103 -9.42 -3.26 -6.44
C LEU A 103 -10.18 -1.94 -6.35
N LYS A 104 -11.47 -2.00 -6.03
CA LYS A 104 -12.33 -0.83 -5.89
C LYS A 104 -12.29 -0.31 -4.45
N LYS A 105 -12.22 1.00 -4.31
CA LYS A 105 -12.08 1.65 -3.02
C LYS A 105 -12.69 3.05 -2.97
N GLU A 106 -12.88 3.55 -1.77
CA GLU A 106 -13.20 4.94 -1.44
C GLU A 106 -12.01 5.55 -0.73
N ASP A 107 -11.62 6.75 -1.14
CA ASP A 107 -10.48 7.47 -0.57
C ASP A 107 -10.97 8.40 0.53
N ILE A 108 -10.35 8.33 1.72
CA ILE A 108 -10.71 9.08 2.92
C ILE A 108 -9.54 10.01 3.25
N PRO A 109 -9.66 11.32 3.03
CA PRO A 109 -8.60 12.26 3.40
C PRO A 109 -8.30 12.21 4.90
N HIS A 110 -7.03 12.12 5.26
CA HIS A 110 -6.54 12.15 6.63
C HIS A 110 -5.50 13.25 6.79
N PHE A 111 -5.64 14.07 7.81
CA PHE A 111 -4.76 15.19 8.10
C PHE A 111 -4.09 14.98 9.46
N GLU A 112 -2.78 14.88 9.47
CA GLU A 112 -1.99 14.83 10.71
C GLU A 112 -1.95 16.19 11.40
N SER A 113 -1.83 17.26 10.62
CA SER A 113 -1.79 18.64 11.05
C SER A 113 -2.24 19.54 9.91
N VAL A 114 -2.60 20.80 10.22
CA VAL A 114 -2.97 21.83 9.25
C VAL A 114 -1.81 22.21 8.32
N ASP A 115 -0.58 21.96 8.73
CA ASP A 115 0.63 22.30 7.98
C ASP A 115 1.22 21.12 7.21
N CYS A 116 0.64 19.89 7.38
CA CYS A 116 1.08 18.68 6.68
C CYS A 116 0.23 18.41 5.45
N ALA A 117 0.84 17.80 4.43
CA ALA A 117 0.09 17.31 3.27
C ALA A 117 -0.94 16.25 3.71
N ALA A 118 -2.10 16.24 3.06
CA ALA A 118 -3.11 15.23 3.30
C ALA A 118 -2.58 13.85 2.88
N HIS A 119 -2.74 12.86 3.76
CA HIS A 119 -2.65 11.46 3.44
C HIS A 119 -4.03 10.91 3.09
N PHE A 120 -4.09 9.75 2.45
CA PHE A 120 -5.36 9.10 2.17
C PHE A 120 -5.39 7.73 2.82
N PHE A 121 -6.39 7.50 3.66
CA PHE A 121 -6.82 6.17 4.05
C PHE A 121 -7.81 5.67 3.01
N HIS A 122 -8.07 4.37 2.98
CA HIS A 122 -8.95 3.80 1.97
C HIS A 122 -9.94 2.83 2.63
N HIS A 123 -11.13 2.78 2.05
CA HIS A 123 -12.12 1.76 2.35
C HIS A 123 -12.32 0.89 1.11
N LEU A 124 -11.85 -0.37 1.19
CA LEU A 124 -11.99 -1.34 0.11
C LEU A 124 -13.45 -1.75 -0.01
N THR A 125 -14.04 -1.58 -1.19
CA THR A 125 -15.47 -1.84 -1.45
C THR A 125 -15.70 -3.09 -2.27
N ALA A 126 -14.77 -3.45 -3.17
CA ALA A 126 -14.84 -4.68 -3.96
C ALA A 126 -13.46 -5.09 -4.47
N VAL A 127 -13.29 -6.39 -4.70
CA VAL A 127 -12.14 -6.95 -5.40
C VAL A 127 -12.60 -8.02 -6.38
N ARG A 128 -11.97 -8.11 -7.54
CA ARG A 128 -12.22 -9.14 -8.56
C ARG A 128 -10.95 -9.44 -9.35
N SER A 129 -10.87 -10.63 -9.93
CA SER A 129 -9.75 -11.04 -10.79
C SER A 129 -10.22 -11.75 -12.06
N THR A 130 -9.32 -11.98 -13.00
CA THR A 130 -9.60 -12.70 -14.25
C THR A 130 -9.54 -14.22 -14.10
N HIS A 131 -9.06 -14.73 -12.96
CA HIS A 131 -9.05 -16.14 -12.58
C HIS A 131 -8.28 -17.12 -13.50
N TYR A 132 -7.18 -16.70 -14.12
CA TYR A 132 -6.31 -17.62 -14.87
C TYR A 132 -5.37 -18.40 -13.94
N GLY A 133 -4.58 -17.73 -13.10
CA GLY A 133 -3.70 -18.28 -12.08
C GLY A 133 -4.20 -18.04 -10.66
N ILE A 134 -4.99 -16.97 -10.46
CA ILE A 134 -5.69 -16.70 -9.21
C ILE A 134 -6.98 -17.52 -9.19
N ASP A 135 -7.19 -18.30 -8.13
CA ASP A 135 -8.44 -19.02 -7.90
C ASP A 135 -9.51 -18.06 -7.34
N SER A 136 -9.17 -17.38 -6.26
CA SER A 136 -10.03 -16.39 -5.64
C SER A 136 -9.23 -15.32 -4.92
N ILE A 137 -9.86 -14.17 -4.69
CA ILE A 137 -9.34 -13.08 -3.88
C ILE A 137 -10.49 -12.46 -3.08
N THR A 138 -10.30 -12.24 -1.79
CA THR A 138 -11.34 -11.75 -0.89
C THR A 138 -10.82 -10.62 -0.01
N ILE A 139 -11.72 -9.70 0.38
CA ILE A 139 -11.40 -8.65 1.35
C ILE A 139 -11.54 -9.25 2.75
N ALA A 140 -10.44 -9.28 3.50
CA ALA A 140 -10.38 -9.70 4.90
C ALA A 140 -10.61 -8.51 5.84
N ASN A 141 -10.04 -7.35 5.50
CA ASN A 141 -10.25 -6.09 6.19
C ASN A 141 -10.38 -4.96 5.18
N SER A 142 -11.49 -4.26 5.20
CA SER A 142 -11.76 -3.18 4.25
C SER A 142 -11.06 -1.86 4.59
N HIS A 143 -10.60 -1.66 5.83
CA HIS A 143 -9.99 -0.40 6.26
C HIS A 143 -8.47 -0.43 6.10
N VAL A 144 -7.96 0.39 5.18
CA VAL A 144 -6.54 0.55 4.88
C VAL A 144 -6.06 1.87 5.46
N ASN A 145 -5.14 1.81 6.41
CA ASN A 145 -4.57 2.95 7.13
C ASN A 145 -3.08 2.70 7.44
N TYR A 146 -2.51 3.36 8.42
CA TYR A 146 -1.12 3.17 8.84
C TYR A 146 -0.86 1.85 9.59
N ASP A 147 -1.89 1.12 10.00
CA ASP A 147 -1.74 -0.18 10.69
C ASP A 147 -1.32 -1.28 9.72
N GLN A 148 -0.03 -1.43 9.52
CA GLN A 148 0.55 -2.44 8.65
C GLN A 148 0.47 -3.87 9.22
N SER A 149 -0.03 -4.07 10.44
CA SER A 149 -0.21 -5.39 11.05
C SER A 149 -1.43 -6.15 10.52
N LYS A 150 -2.33 -5.47 9.82
CA LYS A 150 -3.59 -6.04 9.32
C LYS A 150 -3.44 -6.58 7.91
N THR A 151 -3.95 -7.79 7.70
CA THR A 151 -4.19 -8.32 6.34
C THR A 151 -5.45 -7.69 5.79
N HIS A 152 -5.36 -7.12 4.58
CA HIS A 152 -6.50 -6.51 3.91
C HIS A 152 -7.14 -7.45 2.90
N LEU A 153 -6.34 -8.28 2.22
CA LEU A 153 -6.78 -9.18 1.16
C LEU A 153 -6.21 -10.58 1.36
N ASN A 154 -7.07 -11.59 1.25
CA ASN A 154 -6.67 -12.99 1.14
C ASN A 154 -6.68 -13.39 -0.32
N ILE A 155 -5.57 -13.96 -0.82
CA ILE A 155 -5.43 -14.40 -2.20
C ILE A 155 -5.13 -15.90 -2.23
N TYR A 156 -5.86 -16.61 -3.08
CA TYR A 156 -5.74 -18.04 -3.32
C TYR A 156 -5.26 -18.28 -4.74
N PHE A 157 -4.14 -18.96 -4.89
CA PHE A 157 -3.63 -19.32 -6.22
C PHE A 157 -4.07 -20.72 -6.59
N LYS A 158 -4.35 -20.93 -7.89
CA LYS A 158 -4.67 -22.27 -8.42
C LYS A 158 -3.46 -23.19 -8.27
N LYS A 159 -3.71 -24.43 -7.85
CA LYS A 159 -2.70 -25.47 -7.96
C LYS A 159 -2.48 -25.78 -9.45
N ARG A 160 -1.24 -25.76 -9.88
CA ARG A 160 -0.89 -26.00 -11.29
C ARG A 160 -0.46 -27.45 -11.56
N TYR A 161 -0.30 -28.25 -10.50
CA TYR A 161 0.17 -29.66 -10.54
C TYR A 161 -0.44 -30.47 -9.42
#